data_9bd60f6675be87d6c0216ea6ffda1d68
#
_entry.id   9bd60f6675be87d6c0216ea6ffda1d68
#
_cell.length_a   1.000
_cell.length_b   1.000
_cell.length_c   1.000
_cell.angle_alpha   90.00
_cell.angle_beta   90.00
_cell.angle_gamma   90.00
#
_symmetry.space_group_name_H-M   'P 1'
#
loop_
_entity.id
_entity.type
_entity.pdbx_description
1 polymer ?
#
loop_
_entity_poly.entity_id
_entity_poly.type
_entity_poly.pdbx_seq_one_letter_code
_entity_poly.pdbx_strand_id
1 'polypeptide(L)'
;MFILGLTGSIGMGKTWAATRFRRLGVPVHDADAAVHALMRKGGAAVTEVDAAFPGVVKDGAVDRQALGAKVLGDDAALKKLEAILHPKVRRAEGRFLASHARRRTPLVVLDIPLLFETGGDVRCDAVVVVHCRDAIQRRRVLARPGMTEDRFQSVLARQIPAREKIWLADFAVDTGIGAYPALKHIQRIVKLTRTYNGRIWAPSRHWSSAV
;
A
#
# COMPACT_ATOMS: atom_id res chain seq x y z
N MET A 1 6.75 -2.35 -19.10
CA MET A 1 5.85 -1.63 -18.14
C MET A 1 6.68 -1.28 -16.92
N PHE A 2 6.73 -0.01 -16.53
CA PHE A 2 7.45 0.44 -15.35
C PHE A 2 6.54 0.34 -14.11
N ILE A 3 7.04 -0.22 -13.02
CA ILE A 3 6.30 -0.39 -11.77
C ILE A 3 6.87 0.59 -10.74
N LEU A 4 6.04 1.55 -10.32
CA LEU A 4 6.40 2.55 -9.33
C LEU A 4 5.74 2.20 -7.98
N GLY A 5 6.54 1.95 -6.95
CA GLY A 5 6.05 1.81 -5.58
C GLY A 5 5.67 3.18 -5.00
N LEU A 6 4.53 3.27 -4.33
CA LEU A 6 4.13 4.45 -3.58
C LEU A 6 3.97 4.09 -2.11
N THR A 7 4.75 4.73 -1.26
CA THR A 7 4.70 4.51 0.19
C THR A 7 4.83 5.81 0.97
N GLY A 8 4.70 5.73 2.27
CA GLY A 8 4.82 6.85 3.20
C GLY A 8 4.17 6.53 4.53
N SER A 9 4.71 7.06 5.60
CA SER A 9 4.21 6.84 6.94
C SER A 9 2.81 7.43 7.15
N ILE A 10 2.15 7.01 8.21
CA ILE A 10 0.81 7.50 8.57
C ILE A 10 0.75 9.04 8.52
N GLY A 11 -0.29 9.61 7.93
CA GLY A 11 -0.48 11.08 7.87
C GLY A 11 0.37 11.83 6.85
N MET A 12 1.29 11.17 6.15
CA MET A 12 2.20 11.78 5.17
C MET A 12 1.57 12.10 3.81
N GLY A 13 0.28 11.81 3.59
CA GLY A 13 -0.45 12.23 2.38
C GLY A 13 -0.44 11.20 1.24
N LYS A 14 -0.18 9.92 1.50
CA LYS A 14 -0.14 8.84 0.51
C LYS A 14 -1.42 8.75 -0.34
N THR A 15 -2.60 8.77 0.29
CA THR A 15 -3.90 8.73 -0.41
C THR A 15 -4.10 9.92 -1.34
N TRP A 16 -3.64 11.11 -0.93
CA TRP A 16 -3.67 12.29 -1.79
C TRP A 16 -2.79 12.08 -3.02
N ALA A 17 -1.56 11.59 -2.85
CA ALA A 17 -0.64 11.31 -3.94
C ALA A 17 -1.19 10.23 -4.88
N ALA A 18 -1.70 9.12 -4.36
CA ALA A 18 -2.34 8.06 -5.13
C ALA A 18 -3.48 8.60 -6.02
N THR A 19 -4.30 9.50 -5.47
CA THR A 19 -5.36 10.18 -6.23
C THR A 19 -4.80 11.05 -7.36
N ARG A 20 -3.65 11.72 -7.16
CA ARG A 20 -3.00 12.50 -8.22
C ARG A 20 -2.43 11.63 -9.32
N PHE A 21 -1.80 10.50 -8.99
CA PHE A 21 -1.38 9.53 -10.00
C PHE A 21 -2.57 9.05 -10.85
N ARG A 22 -3.70 8.68 -10.23
CA ARG A 22 -4.92 8.28 -10.95
C ARG A 22 -5.44 9.38 -11.89
N ARG A 23 -5.47 10.64 -11.43
CA ARG A 23 -5.90 11.79 -12.25
C ARG A 23 -4.95 12.10 -13.42
N LEU A 24 -3.70 11.70 -13.31
CA LEU A 24 -2.72 11.78 -14.41
C LEU A 24 -2.79 10.57 -15.37
N GLY A 25 -3.82 9.74 -15.24
CA GLY A 25 -4.03 8.56 -16.08
C GLY A 25 -3.07 7.42 -15.77
N VAL A 26 -2.48 7.37 -14.56
CA VAL A 26 -1.64 6.26 -14.11
C VAL A 26 -2.50 5.29 -13.30
N PRO A 27 -2.61 4.01 -13.70
CA PRO A 27 -3.30 3.00 -12.92
C PRO A 27 -2.61 2.78 -11.57
N VAL A 28 -3.41 2.71 -10.50
CA VAL A 28 -2.92 2.53 -9.14
C VAL A 28 -3.58 1.32 -8.51
N HIS A 29 -2.79 0.32 -8.15
CA HIS A 29 -3.20 -0.79 -7.29
C HIS A 29 -3.07 -0.35 -5.83
N ASP A 30 -4.17 -0.40 -5.10
CA ASP A 30 -4.23 -0.06 -3.69
C ASP A 30 -4.26 -1.36 -2.87
N ALA A 31 -3.17 -1.64 -2.16
CA ALA A 31 -3.02 -2.87 -1.39
C ALA A 31 -4.03 -2.95 -0.22
N ASP A 32 -4.31 -1.81 0.44
CA ASP A 32 -5.30 -1.76 1.53
C ASP A 32 -6.71 -2.03 0.99
N ALA A 33 -7.06 -1.44 -0.16
CA ALA A 33 -8.34 -1.71 -0.82
C ALA A 33 -8.45 -3.18 -1.25
N ALA A 34 -7.35 -3.81 -1.68
CA ALA A 34 -7.32 -5.23 -2.01
C ALA A 34 -7.58 -6.10 -0.77
N VAL A 35 -6.96 -5.80 0.38
CA VAL A 35 -7.24 -6.46 1.66
C VAL A 35 -8.71 -6.31 2.04
N HIS A 36 -9.28 -5.11 1.91
CA HIS A 36 -10.69 -4.88 2.19
C HIS A 36 -11.61 -5.69 1.28
N ALA A 37 -11.28 -5.77 -0.02
CA ALA A 37 -12.06 -6.57 -0.98
C ALA A 37 -12.02 -8.07 -0.67
N LEU A 38 -10.91 -8.58 -0.14
CA LEU A 38 -10.77 -9.98 0.27
C LEU A 38 -11.63 -10.34 1.49
N MET A 39 -11.89 -9.37 2.36
CA MET A 39 -12.62 -9.57 3.64
C MET A 39 -14.11 -9.14 3.58
N ARG A 40 -14.56 -8.50 2.50
CA ARG A 40 -15.98 -8.15 2.32
C ARG A 40 -16.85 -9.39 2.07
N LYS A 41 -18.16 -9.23 2.08
CA LYS A 41 -19.13 -10.30 1.75
C LYS A 41 -18.77 -10.98 0.42
N GLY A 42 -18.58 -12.31 0.47
CA GLY A 42 -18.13 -13.09 -0.68
C GLY A 42 -16.65 -12.94 -1.04
N GLY A 43 -15.86 -12.27 -0.19
CA GLY A 43 -14.42 -12.10 -0.39
C GLY A 43 -13.65 -13.40 -0.19
N ALA A 44 -12.59 -13.60 -0.97
CA ALA A 44 -11.84 -14.86 -1.02
C ALA A 44 -11.07 -15.21 0.26
N ALA A 45 -11.00 -14.32 1.25
CA ALA A 45 -10.37 -14.61 2.54
C ALA A 45 -11.37 -14.92 3.65
N VAL A 46 -12.68 -14.70 3.46
CA VAL A 46 -13.69 -14.78 4.53
C VAL A 46 -13.68 -16.15 5.20
N THR A 47 -13.74 -17.24 4.45
CA THR A 47 -13.79 -18.61 4.97
C THR A 47 -12.54 -18.97 5.77
N GLU A 48 -11.35 -18.64 5.26
CA GLU A 48 -10.09 -18.97 5.93
C GLU A 48 -9.88 -18.10 7.17
N VAL A 49 -10.31 -16.83 7.13
CA VAL A 49 -10.26 -15.93 8.29
C VAL A 49 -11.23 -16.39 9.36
N ASP A 50 -12.46 -16.84 9.02
CA ASP A 50 -13.42 -17.37 9.97
C ASP A 50 -12.91 -18.64 10.68
N ALA A 51 -12.33 -19.56 9.91
CA ALA A 51 -11.72 -20.78 10.45
C ALA A 51 -10.53 -20.48 11.38
N ALA A 52 -9.73 -19.45 11.07
CA ALA A 52 -8.58 -19.06 11.86
C ALA A 52 -8.93 -18.22 13.11
N PHE A 53 -10.03 -17.47 13.02
CA PHE A 53 -10.51 -16.51 14.05
C PHE A 53 -12.03 -16.64 14.21
N PRO A 54 -12.53 -17.71 14.85
CA PRO A 54 -13.98 -17.94 14.97
C PRO A 54 -14.74 -16.76 15.58
N GLY A 55 -15.91 -16.44 14.99
CA GLY A 55 -16.80 -15.38 15.47
C GLY A 55 -16.45 -13.96 14.98
N VAL A 56 -15.50 -13.82 14.03
CA VAL A 56 -15.20 -12.52 13.41
C VAL A 56 -15.96 -12.30 12.11
N VAL A 57 -16.74 -13.28 11.64
CA VAL A 57 -17.56 -13.13 10.42
C VAL A 57 -19.00 -12.87 10.79
N LYS A 58 -19.58 -11.81 10.22
CA LYS A 58 -21.00 -11.43 10.33
C LYS A 58 -21.56 -11.18 8.95
N ASP A 59 -22.73 -11.70 8.66
CA ASP A 59 -23.43 -11.54 7.36
C ASP A 59 -22.58 -11.91 6.14
N GLY A 60 -21.61 -12.84 6.32
CA GLY A 60 -20.71 -13.30 5.27
C GLY A 60 -19.56 -12.35 4.96
N ALA A 61 -19.29 -11.36 5.81
CA ALA A 61 -18.15 -10.45 5.76
C ALA A 61 -17.34 -10.50 7.06
N VAL A 62 -16.05 -10.23 7.00
CA VAL A 62 -15.22 -10.11 8.20
C VAL A 62 -15.50 -8.78 8.92
N ASP A 63 -15.94 -8.87 10.18
CA ASP A 63 -16.01 -7.73 11.09
C ASP A 63 -14.59 -7.33 11.49
N ARG A 64 -14.11 -6.24 10.90
CA ARG A 64 -12.73 -5.75 11.07
C ARG A 64 -12.45 -5.28 12.50
N GLN A 65 -13.47 -4.83 13.23
CA GLN A 65 -13.30 -4.41 14.60
C GLN A 65 -13.13 -5.65 15.51
N ALA A 66 -13.96 -6.68 15.31
CA ALA A 66 -13.82 -7.94 16.03
C ALA A 66 -12.50 -8.66 15.71
N LEU A 67 -12.09 -8.67 14.43
CA LEU A 67 -10.80 -9.22 14.02
C LEU A 67 -9.64 -8.42 14.61
N GLY A 68 -9.71 -7.09 14.56
CA GLY A 68 -8.72 -6.19 15.16
C GLY A 68 -8.52 -6.45 16.63
N ALA A 69 -9.60 -6.65 17.40
CA ALA A 69 -9.53 -6.98 18.82
C ALA A 69 -8.83 -8.31 19.12
N LYS A 70 -8.85 -9.27 18.16
CA LYS A 70 -8.18 -10.58 18.31
C LYS A 70 -6.70 -10.55 17.91
N VAL A 71 -6.28 -9.63 17.04
CA VAL A 71 -4.89 -9.59 16.54
C VAL A 71 -4.08 -8.43 17.12
N LEU A 72 -4.72 -7.42 17.70
CA LEU A 72 -4.05 -6.31 18.35
C LEU A 72 -3.37 -6.78 19.64
N GLY A 73 -2.03 -6.68 19.69
CA GLY A 73 -1.24 -7.10 20.84
C GLY A 73 -0.87 -8.58 20.85
N ASP A 74 -1.27 -9.36 19.84
CA ASP A 74 -0.88 -10.76 19.65
C ASP A 74 -0.14 -10.92 18.31
N ASP A 75 1.18 -10.99 18.38
CA ASP A 75 2.05 -11.14 17.19
C ASP A 75 1.85 -12.49 16.49
N ALA A 76 1.49 -13.56 17.21
CA ALA A 76 1.22 -14.86 16.62
C ALA A 76 -0.10 -14.83 15.84
N ALA A 77 -1.13 -14.23 16.39
CA ALA A 77 -2.41 -14.01 15.71
C ALA A 77 -2.24 -13.12 14.48
N LEU A 78 -1.44 -12.04 14.59
CA LEU A 78 -1.14 -11.17 13.45
C LEU A 78 -0.43 -11.93 12.33
N LYS A 79 0.62 -12.70 12.63
CA LYS A 79 1.33 -13.54 11.64
C LYS A 79 0.41 -14.55 10.98
N LYS A 80 -0.51 -15.17 11.75
CA LYS A 80 -1.50 -16.10 11.21
C LYS A 80 -2.44 -15.42 10.22
N LEU A 81 -2.90 -14.22 10.52
CA LEU A 81 -3.74 -13.41 9.62
C LEU A 81 -2.98 -13.01 8.35
N GLU A 82 -1.75 -12.55 8.49
CA GLU A 82 -0.87 -12.20 7.37
C GLU A 82 -0.62 -13.40 6.44
N ALA A 83 -0.38 -14.58 6.98
CA ALA A 83 -0.19 -15.80 6.19
C ALA A 83 -1.42 -16.13 5.31
N ILE A 84 -2.64 -15.82 5.78
CA ILE A 84 -3.87 -15.99 5.00
C ILE A 84 -4.01 -14.88 3.93
N LEU A 85 -3.71 -13.64 4.28
CA LEU A 85 -3.98 -12.48 3.41
C LEU A 85 -2.90 -12.25 2.37
N HIS A 86 -1.61 -12.40 2.71
CA HIS A 86 -0.50 -12.07 1.82
C HIS A 86 -0.56 -12.80 0.47
N PRO A 87 -0.78 -14.13 0.38
CA PRO A 87 -0.86 -14.81 -0.90
C PRO A 87 -2.02 -14.30 -1.78
N LYS A 88 -3.14 -13.94 -1.16
CA LYS A 88 -4.32 -13.44 -1.87
C LYS A 88 -4.13 -12.01 -2.38
N VAL A 89 -3.49 -11.16 -1.57
CA VAL A 89 -3.10 -9.79 -1.98
C VAL A 89 -2.09 -9.84 -3.12
N ARG A 90 -1.07 -10.70 -3.03
CA ARG A 90 -0.09 -10.93 -4.10
C ARG A 90 -0.74 -11.39 -5.40
N ARG A 91 -1.71 -12.29 -5.30
CA ARG A 91 -2.49 -12.74 -6.47
C ARG A 91 -3.33 -11.61 -7.08
N ALA A 92 -3.91 -10.73 -6.27
CA ALA A 92 -4.65 -9.56 -6.76
C ALA A 92 -3.71 -8.55 -7.45
N GLU A 93 -2.55 -8.28 -6.87
CA GLU A 93 -1.48 -7.47 -7.45
C GLU A 93 -1.01 -8.03 -8.80
N GLY A 94 -0.72 -9.35 -8.85
CA GLY A 94 -0.30 -10.03 -10.08
C GLY A 94 -1.35 -9.94 -11.20
N ARG A 95 -2.65 -10.09 -10.88
CA ARG A 95 -3.74 -9.90 -11.85
C ARG A 95 -3.81 -8.47 -12.36
N PHE A 96 -3.64 -7.48 -11.50
CA PHE A 96 -3.58 -6.07 -11.88
C PHE A 96 -2.41 -5.82 -12.85
N LEU A 97 -1.20 -6.26 -12.50
CA LEU A 97 -0.02 -6.09 -13.33
C LEU A 97 -0.17 -6.79 -14.69
N ALA A 98 -0.64 -8.04 -14.71
CA ALA A 98 -0.88 -8.79 -15.94
C ALA A 98 -1.92 -8.12 -16.85
N SER A 99 -2.98 -7.57 -16.28
CA SER A 99 -3.99 -6.82 -17.05
C SER A 99 -3.40 -5.59 -17.73
N HIS A 100 -2.58 -4.82 -17.02
CA HIS A 100 -1.96 -3.61 -17.56
C HIS A 100 -0.82 -3.91 -18.53
N ALA A 101 -0.07 -4.99 -18.31
CA ALA A 101 0.94 -5.46 -19.26
C ALA A 101 0.31 -5.84 -20.62
N ARG A 102 -0.81 -6.58 -20.62
CA ARG A 102 -1.55 -6.88 -21.88
C ARG A 102 -2.02 -5.63 -22.62
N ARG A 103 -2.35 -4.57 -21.89
CA ARG A 103 -2.74 -3.27 -22.46
C ARG A 103 -1.55 -2.40 -22.85
N ARG A 104 -0.33 -2.88 -22.72
CA ARG A 104 0.92 -2.14 -22.97
C ARG A 104 0.97 -0.83 -22.18
N THR A 105 0.42 -0.80 -20.98
CA THR A 105 0.46 0.37 -20.11
C THR A 105 1.92 0.69 -19.76
N PRO A 106 2.42 1.91 -20.01
CA PRO A 106 3.83 2.21 -19.81
C PRO A 106 4.23 2.27 -18.32
N LEU A 107 3.33 2.75 -17.45
CA LEU A 107 3.57 3.01 -16.04
C LEU A 107 2.37 2.57 -15.22
N VAL A 108 2.62 1.89 -14.10
CA VAL A 108 1.64 1.59 -13.05
C VAL A 108 2.20 1.94 -11.67
N VAL A 109 1.32 2.16 -10.69
CA VAL A 109 1.68 2.42 -9.30
C VAL A 109 1.17 1.29 -8.42
N LEU A 110 2.02 0.79 -7.52
CA LEU A 110 1.64 -0.07 -6.40
C LEU A 110 1.62 0.78 -5.12
N ASP A 111 0.44 1.05 -4.60
CA ASP A 111 0.23 1.84 -3.39
C ASP A 111 0.24 0.92 -2.16
N ILE A 112 1.39 0.86 -1.47
CA ILE A 112 1.66 -0.09 -0.38
C ILE A 112 2.17 0.68 0.85
N PRO A 113 1.42 0.75 1.96
CA PRO A 113 1.81 1.54 3.15
C PRO A 113 3.12 1.10 3.79
N LEU A 114 3.32 -0.21 3.95
CA LEU A 114 4.49 -0.81 4.61
C LEU A 114 5.45 -1.43 3.59
N LEU A 115 5.75 -0.69 2.50
CA LEU A 115 6.50 -1.22 1.36
C LEU A 115 7.90 -1.70 1.76
N PHE A 116 8.66 -0.87 2.45
CA PHE A 116 10.02 -1.20 2.88
C PHE A 116 10.02 -2.17 4.06
N GLU A 117 9.10 -2.01 5.01
CA GLU A 117 8.97 -2.89 6.18
C GLU A 117 8.72 -4.35 5.80
N THR A 118 8.05 -4.58 4.66
CA THR A 118 7.73 -5.93 4.16
C THR A 118 8.64 -6.39 3.03
N GLY A 119 9.72 -5.65 2.72
CA GLY A 119 10.61 -5.94 1.59
C GLY A 119 9.88 -5.91 0.24
N GLY A 120 8.85 -5.07 0.13
CA GLY A 120 8.01 -4.99 -1.08
C GLY A 120 8.64 -4.19 -2.21
N ASP A 121 9.66 -3.41 -1.92
CA ASP A 121 10.41 -2.55 -2.83
C ASP A 121 11.09 -3.34 -3.96
N VAL A 122 11.55 -4.55 -3.68
CA VAL A 122 12.15 -5.45 -4.69
C VAL A 122 11.21 -5.78 -5.87
N ARG A 123 9.92 -5.49 -5.73
CA ARG A 123 8.90 -5.69 -6.77
C ARG A 123 8.59 -4.42 -7.56
N CYS A 124 9.31 -3.35 -7.28
CA CYS A 124 9.15 -2.06 -7.93
C CYS A 124 10.42 -1.69 -8.71
N ASP A 125 10.26 -1.09 -9.88
CA ASP A 125 11.40 -0.56 -10.64
C ASP A 125 11.98 0.70 -10.00
N ALA A 126 11.14 1.45 -9.25
CA ALA A 126 11.53 2.56 -8.40
C ALA A 126 10.45 2.81 -7.33
N VAL A 127 10.80 3.55 -6.28
CA VAL A 127 9.91 3.88 -5.16
C VAL A 127 9.77 5.38 -4.99
N VAL A 128 8.52 5.83 -4.83
CA VAL A 128 8.16 7.18 -4.38
C VAL A 128 7.77 7.14 -2.91
N VAL A 129 8.44 7.91 -2.09
CA VAL A 129 8.03 8.17 -0.70
C VAL A 129 7.35 9.53 -0.62
N VAL A 130 6.18 9.56 -0.02
CA VAL A 130 5.54 10.82 0.38
C VAL A 130 5.91 11.16 1.80
N HIS A 131 6.20 12.42 2.05
CA HIS A 131 6.55 12.92 3.38
C HIS A 131 5.98 14.32 3.65
N CYS A 132 6.04 14.76 4.88
CA CYS A 132 5.86 16.14 5.31
C CYS A 132 6.55 16.34 6.67
N ARG A 133 6.58 17.58 7.17
CA ARG A 133 7.11 17.88 8.50
C ARG A 133 6.29 17.18 9.58
N ASP A 134 6.93 16.75 10.66
CA ASP A 134 6.31 16.00 11.75
C ASP A 134 5.12 16.73 12.38
N ALA A 135 5.19 18.05 12.54
CA ALA A 135 4.07 18.86 13.04
C ALA A 135 2.83 18.78 12.13
N ILE A 136 3.03 18.71 10.80
CA ILE A 136 1.94 18.55 9.83
C ILE A 136 1.39 17.13 9.90
N GLN A 137 2.25 16.13 9.97
CA GLN A 137 1.89 14.72 10.14
C GLN A 137 1.01 14.54 11.38
N ARG A 138 1.50 14.96 12.55
CA ARG A 138 0.81 14.86 13.82
C ARG A 138 -0.57 15.53 13.77
N ARG A 139 -0.65 16.77 13.29
CA ARG A 139 -1.93 17.48 13.11
C ARG A 139 -2.91 16.70 12.24
N ARG A 140 -2.45 16.15 11.09
CA ARG A 140 -3.29 15.38 10.17
C ARG A 140 -3.79 14.07 10.77
N VAL A 141 -2.95 13.41 11.58
CA VAL A 141 -3.30 12.13 12.19
C VAL A 141 -4.25 12.33 13.35
N LEU A 142 -3.98 13.27 14.25
CA LEU A 142 -4.82 13.54 15.41
C LEU A 142 -6.19 14.15 15.04
N ALA A 143 -6.32 14.74 13.85
CA ALA A 143 -7.62 15.18 13.33
C ALA A 143 -8.53 14.02 12.87
N ARG A 144 -8.04 12.76 12.84
CA ARG A 144 -8.85 11.61 12.45
C ARG A 144 -9.73 11.15 13.61
N PRO A 145 -11.00 10.77 13.37
CA PRO A 145 -11.86 10.23 14.42
C PRO A 145 -11.24 9.04 15.15
N GLY A 146 -11.24 9.07 16.47
CA GLY A 146 -10.75 7.98 17.33
C GLY A 146 -9.22 7.83 17.39
N MET A 147 -8.44 8.76 16.82
CA MET A 147 -6.99 8.77 16.92
C MET A 147 -6.55 9.55 18.16
N THR A 148 -5.76 8.90 18.99
CA THR A 148 -5.12 9.50 20.16
C THR A 148 -3.62 9.58 19.96
N GLU A 149 -2.90 10.35 20.79
CA GLU A 149 -1.43 10.43 20.73
C GLU A 149 -0.80 9.04 20.91
N ASP A 150 -1.25 8.25 21.88
CA ASP A 150 -0.71 6.93 22.18
C ASP A 150 -0.89 5.95 21.01
N ARG A 151 -2.07 6.00 20.36
CA ARG A 151 -2.31 5.22 19.13
C ARG A 151 -1.42 5.66 17.99
N PHE A 152 -1.21 6.96 17.85
CA PHE A 152 -0.32 7.51 16.83
C PHE A 152 1.12 7.03 17.03
N GLN A 153 1.65 7.12 18.26
CA GLN A 153 2.99 6.64 18.60
C GLN A 153 3.12 5.13 18.40
N SER A 154 2.11 4.35 18.79
CA SER A 154 2.09 2.91 18.57
C SER A 154 2.14 2.53 17.08
N VAL A 155 1.50 3.32 16.20
CA VAL A 155 1.57 3.11 14.76
C VAL A 155 2.95 3.50 14.21
N LEU A 156 3.52 4.62 14.68
CA LEU A 156 4.85 5.06 14.26
C LEU A 156 5.94 4.07 14.66
N ALA A 157 5.86 3.48 15.84
CA ALA A 157 6.82 2.50 16.33
C ALA A 157 6.91 1.22 15.46
N ARG A 158 5.87 0.94 14.65
CA ARG A 158 5.85 -0.18 13.70
C ARG A 158 6.28 0.19 12.28
N GLN A 159 6.62 1.45 12.06
CA GLN A 159 7.03 1.95 10.74
C GLN A 159 8.48 2.37 10.76
N ILE A 160 9.19 2.09 9.67
CA ILE A 160 10.51 2.68 9.45
C ILE A 160 10.39 4.21 9.51
N PRO A 161 11.30 4.91 10.21
CA PRO A 161 11.31 6.37 10.30
C PRO A 161 11.24 7.05 8.92
N ALA A 162 10.48 8.14 8.82
CA ALA A 162 10.27 8.81 7.53
C ALA A 162 11.58 9.26 6.86
N ARG A 163 12.57 9.65 7.63
CA ARG A 163 13.91 10.00 7.13
C ARG A 163 14.58 8.82 6.44
N GLU A 164 14.56 7.66 7.06
CA GLU A 164 15.14 6.44 6.47
C GLU A 164 14.42 6.03 5.19
N LYS A 165 13.09 6.11 5.16
CA LYS A 165 12.32 5.85 3.93
C LYS A 165 12.71 6.80 2.78
N ILE A 166 12.98 8.07 3.09
CA ILE A 166 13.44 9.05 2.09
C ILE A 166 14.80 8.64 1.52
N TRP A 167 15.71 8.13 2.33
CA TRP A 167 17.02 7.64 1.88
C TRP A 167 16.92 6.37 1.02
N LEU A 168 15.96 5.50 1.31
CA LEU A 168 15.72 4.25 0.57
C LEU A 168 14.97 4.47 -0.76
N ALA A 169 14.34 5.62 -0.95
CA ALA A 169 13.48 5.90 -2.09
C ALA A 169 14.23 6.55 -3.24
N ASP A 170 13.80 6.26 -4.47
CA ASP A 170 14.29 6.93 -5.68
C ASP A 170 13.71 8.35 -5.82
N PHE A 171 12.51 8.58 -5.30
CA PHE A 171 11.82 9.86 -5.34
C PHE A 171 11.17 10.18 -3.99
N ALA A 172 11.29 11.44 -3.56
CA ALA A 172 10.61 11.95 -2.36
C ALA A 172 9.68 13.09 -2.74
N VAL A 173 8.41 13.03 -2.31
CA VAL A 173 7.41 14.07 -2.57
C VAL A 173 6.98 14.70 -1.26
N ASP A 174 7.35 15.98 -1.04
CA ASP A 174 6.89 16.73 0.12
C ASP A 174 5.43 17.19 -0.08
N THR A 175 4.52 16.61 0.69
CA THR A 175 3.09 16.94 0.70
C THR A 175 2.74 18.07 1.70
N GLY A 176 3.73 18.57 2.42
CA GLY A 176 3.58 19.63 3.44
C GLY A 176 3.76 21.04 2.90
N ILE A 177 4.39 21.20 1.73
CA ILE A 177 4.68 22.50 1.11
C ILE A 177 3.53 23.05 0.25
N GLY A 178 2.39 22.36 0.22
CA GLY A 178 1.22 22.75 -0.55
C GLY A 178 0.88 21.79 -1.70
N ALA A 179 -0.37 21.84 -2.12
CA ALA A 179 -0.90 20.90 -3.14
C ALA A 179 -0.27 21.11 -4.53
N TYR A 180 -0.01 22.36 -4.92
CA TYR A 180 0.51 22.68 -6.26
C TYR A 180 1.97 22.22 -6.44
N PRO A 181 2.93 22.57 -5.55
CA PRO A 181 4.31 22.07 -5.67
C PRO A 181 4.39 20.55 -5.64
N ALA A 182 3.66 19.91 -4.73
CA ALA A 182 3.63 18.45 -4.64
C ALA A 182 3.06 17.81 -5.93
N LEU A 183 2.00 18.39 -6.52
CA LEU A 183 1.46 17.94 -7.81
C LEU A 183 2.49 18.09 -8.94
N LYS A 184 3.18 19.22 -9.03
CA LYS A 184 4.25 19.42 -10.03
C LYS A 184 5.35 18.37 -9.92
N HIS A 185 5.71 18.00 -8.68
CA HIS A 185 6.70 16.96 -8.45
C HIS A 185 6.19 15.60 -8.96
N ILE A 186 4.96 15.21 -8.62
CA ILE A 186 4.33 13.98 -9.15
C ILE A 186 4.27 13.99 -10.68
N GLN A 187 3.91 15.12 -11.30
CA GLN A 187 3.90 15.25 -12.77
C GLN A 187 5.27 14.99 -13.39
N ARG A 188 6.36 15.51 -12.78
CA ARG A 188 7.74 15.27 -13.23
C ARG A 188 8.12 13.80 -13.11
N ILE A 189 7.78 13.15 -11.99
CA ILE A 189 8.01 11.72 -11.79
C ILE A 189 7.26 10.92 -12.87
N VAL A 190 5.98 11.19 -13.11
CA VAL A 190 5.19 10.49 -14.13
C VAL A 190 5.78 10.68 -15.52
N LYS A 191 6.20 11.92 -15.88
CA LYS A 191 6.83 12.20 -17.16
C LYS A 191 8.13 11.40 -17.33
N LEU A 192 8.97 11.37 -16.29
CA LEU A 192 10.24 10.66 -16.30
C LEU A 192 10.04 9.15 -16.40
N THR A 193 9.22 8.57 -15.50
CA THR A 193 9.07 7.12 -15.39
C THR A 193 8.32 6.49 -16.57
N ARG A 194 7.49 7.23 -17.28
CA ARG A 194 6.84 6.75 -18.51
C ARG A 194 7.82 6.49 -19.67
N THR A 195 9.00 7.08 -19.62
CA THR A 195 10.02 6.91 -20.68
C THR A 195 10.97 5.75 -20.39
N TYR A 196 10.95 5.19 -19.18
CA TYR A 196 11.81 4.06 -18.82
C TYR A 196 11.12 2.72 -19.06
N ASN A 197 11.93 1.76 -19.51
CA ASN A 197 11.52 0.37 -19.54
C ASN A 197 11.67 -0.25 -18.15
N GLY A 198 10.58 -0.82 -17.64
CA GLY A 198 10.63 -1.55 -16.38
C GLY A 198 11.42 -2.85 -16.52
N ARG A 199 12.13 -3.22 -15.46
CA ARG A 199 12.97 -4.44 -15.40
C ARG A 199 12.29 -5.57 -14.62
N ILE A 200 11.40 -5.20 -13.69
CA ILE A 200 10.75 -6.15 -12.77
C ILE A 200 9.68 -6.98 -13.47
N TRP A 201 8.86 -6.36 -14.32
CA TRP A 201 7.84 -7.08 -15.07
C TRP A 201 8.38 -7.56 -16.41
N ALA A 202 8.85 -8.81 -16.46
CA ALA A 202 9.20 -9.47 -17.71
C ALA A 202 7.98 -10.21 -18.29
N PRO A 203 7.57 -9.95 -19.55
CA PRO A 203 6.35 -10.55 -20.13
C PRO A 203 6.37 -12.06 -20.32
N SER A 204 7.45 -12.75 -20.06
CA SER A 204 7.69 -14.12 -20.53
C SER A 204 8.32 -15.09 -19.53
N ARG A 205 8.19 -14.92 -18.23
CA ARG A 205 8.61 -15.96 -17.28
C ARG A 205 7.53 -16.22 -16.25
N HIS A 206 6.76 -17.28 -16.53
CA HIS A 206 6.01 -18.11 -15.60
C HIS A 206 5.66 -17.54 -14.21
N TRP A 207 4.57 -16.79 -14.11
CA TRP A 207 3.83 -16.65 -12.88
C TRP A 207 2.86 -17.84 -12.68
N SER A 208 3.21 -18.99 -13.26
CA SER A 208 2.58 -20.26 -12.93
C SER A 208 3.45 -20.93 -11.88
N SER A 209 2.87 -21.15 -10.72
CA SER A 209 3.41 -21.99 -9.64
C SER A 209 4.70 -21.54 -8.94
N ALA A 210 4.55 -20.56 -8.01
CA ALA A 210 5.16 -20.73 -6.71
C ALA A 210 3.99 -20.67 -5.71
N VAL A 211 3.51 -21.83 -5.40
CA VAL A 211 2.61 -22.16 -4.29
C VAL A 211 3.30 -21.87 -2.98
#